data_fd349150df06fd3e83c1e32ade0c8389
#
_entry.id   fd349150df06fd3e83c1e32ade0c8389
#
_cell.length_a   1.000
_cell.length_b   1.000
_cell.length_c   1.000
_cell.angle_alpha   90.00
_cell.angle_beta   90.00
_cell.angle_gamma   90.00
#
_symmetry.space_group_name_H-M   'P 1'
#
loop_
_entity.id
_entity.type
_entity.pdbx_description
1 polymer ?
#
loop_
_entity_poly.entity_id
_entity_poly.type
_entity_poly.pdbx_seq_one_letter_code
_entity_poly.pdbx_strand_id
1 'polypeptide(L)'
;MAFSEEKLQELLNTLPDKVKKARKKHILVKDSSQPDQVIEANTRTIPGIITNRGCAYAGCKGVVVGPLKDMIHIVHGPVGCSYYTWGTRRNKAKSEDPTQNFINYCVTTDMQEKDIVFGGEKKLAKLIDEVVEIFNPKAISISATCPVGLIGDDINAVAKAAEERHGVPMLAFSCEGYKGVSQSAGHHIANNILMDKVIGASEKEDAPGRYAINILGEYNIGGDAWEIERVLKEIGYTIVSTMTGDGSYEELRHAHTAELNLVQCHRSINYIAEMLEIKYGTPWVKVNFIGVEGMSQSLRDMATYFDDEELTQKTEEVIAREVARVQPMIDQYRKVCEGKTAFCFVGGSRGHHYQGMYRELGIETFTRKRFSSRLT
;
A
#
# COMPACT_ATOMS: atom_id res chain seq x y z
N MET A 1 -27.91 -1.26 12.70
CA MET A 1 -28.89 -0.22 12.30
C MET A 1 -28.39 0.52 11.10
N ALA A 2 -29.18 0.62 10.04
CA ALA A 2 -28.82 1.44 8.90
C ALA A 2 -28.75 2.91 9.32
N PHE A 3 -27.74 3.63 8.83
CA PHE A 3 -27.62 5.07 9.08
C PHE A 3 -28.76 5.80 8.41
N SER A 4 -29.51 6.62 9.17
CA SER A 4 -30.63 7.36 8.64
C SER A 4 -30.20 8.70 8.01
N GLU A 5 -30.87 9.10 6.94
CA GLU A 5 -30.74 10.44 6.32
C GLU A 5 -30.95 11.57 7.36
N GLU A 6 -31.75 11.32 8.40
CA GLU A 6 -31.98 12.24 9.52
C GLU A 6 -30.70 12.52 10.30
N LYS A 7 -29.93 11.52 10.64
CA LYS A 7 -28.65 11.67 11.37
C LYS A 7 -27.61 12.44 10.56
N LEU A 8 -27.60 12.26 9.22
CA LEU A 8 -26.78 13.06 8.32
C LEU A 8 -27.21 14.53 8.32
N GLN A 9 -28.51 14.78 8.27
CA GLN A 9 -29.04 16.15 8.31
C GLN A 9 -28.72 16.84 9.65
N GLU A 10 -28.86 16.13 10.76
CA GLU A 10 -28.53 16.61 12.09
C GLU A 10 -27.03 17.03 12.15
N LEU A 11 -26.14 16.20 11.65
CA LEU A 11 -24.70 16.48 11.60
C LEU A 11 -24.35 17.65 10.67
N LEU A 12 -25.03 17.74 9.52
CA LEU A 12 -24.88 18.87 8.61
C LEU A 12 -25.44 20.18 9.19
N ASN A 13 -26.46 20.12 10.06
CA ASN A 13 -27.05 21.28 10.70
C ASN A 13 -26.10 21.96 11.70
N THR A 14 -25.05 21.28 12.14
CA THR A 14 -23.98 21.88 12.97
C THR A 14 -23.04 22.79 12.17
N LEU A 15 -23.11 22.76 10.83
CA LEU A 15 -22.24 23.54 9.95
C LEU A 15 -22.94 24.83 9.49
N PRO A 16 -22.18 25.92 9.21
CA PRO A 16 -22.74 27.13 8.59
C PRO A 16 -23.43 26.79 7.25
N ASP A 17 -24.57 27.41 6.97
CA ASP A 17 -25.43 27.11 5.81
C ASP A 17 -24.68 27.10 4.47
N LYS A 18 -23.77 28.04 4.25
CA LYS A 18 -22.93 28.10 3.04
C LYS A 18 -22.07 26.83 2.89
N VAL A 19 -21.49 26.35 3.98
CA VAL A 19 -20.67 25.14 4.02
C VAL A 19 -21.55 23.91 3.83
N LYS A 20 -22.68 23.83 4.55
CA LYS A 20 -23.66 22.75 4.43
C LYS A 20 -24.12 22.58 2.98
N LYS A 21 -24.56 23.66 2.31
CA LYS A 21 -25.00 23.63 0.91
C LYS A 21 -23.90 23.18 -0.04
N ALA A 22 -22.68 23.63 0.17
CA ALA A 22 -21.53 23.25 -0.66
C ALA A 22 -21.08 21.80 -0.45
N ARG A 23 -21.26 21.24 0.75
CA ARG A 23 -20.73 19.92 1.13
C ARG A 23 -21.76 18.79 1.00
N LYS A 24 -23.04 19.06 1.19
CA LYS A 24 -24.12 18.04 1.16
C LYS A 24 -24.04 17.12 -0.07
N LYS A 25 -23.80 17.68 -1.26
CA LYS A 25 -23.69 16.93 -2.51
C LYS A 25 -22.46 16.03 -2.62
N HIS A 26 -21.47 16.17 -1.72
CA HIS A 26 -20.23 15.39 -1.70
C HIS A 26 -20.23 14.30 -0.63
N ILE A 27 -21.33 14.13 0.09
CA ILE A 27 -21.51 13.12 1.12
C ILE A 27 -22.37 12.01 0.56
N LEU A 28 -21.87 10.77 0.61
CA LEU A 28 -22.64 9.57 0.35
C LEU A 28 -22.68 8.74 1.62
N VAL A 29 -23.86 8.41 2.03
CA VAL A 29 -24.11 7.41 3.05
C VAL A 29 -24.10 6.05 2.38
N LYS A 30 -23.27 5.13 2.87
CA LYS A 30 -23.23 3.75 2.39
C LYS A 30 -23.73 2.83 3.47
N ASP A 31 -24.60 1.92 3.09
CA ASP A 31 -25.01 0.82 3.94
C ASP A 31 -23.89 -0.23 3.98
N SER A 32 -23.25 -0.36 5.14
CA SER A 32 -22.14 -1.31 5.33
C SER A 32 -22.58 -2.78 5.32
N SER A 33 -23.88 -3.06 5.32
CA SER A 33 -24.42 -4.41 5.18
C SER A 33 -24.47 -4.91 3.73
N GLN A 34 -24.22 -4.00 2.74
CA GLN A 34 -24.23 -4.35 1.33
C GLN A 34 -22.79 -4.53 0.80
N PRO A 35 -22.37 -5.76 0.45
CA PRO A 35 -20.97 -6.06 0.10
C PRO A 35 -20.51 -5.45 -1.23
N ASP A 36 -21.40 -5.20 -2.19
CA ASP A 36 -21.03 -4.89 -3.58
C ASP A 36 -21.08 -3.41 -3.97
N GLN A 37 -20.83 -2.51 -3.03
CA GLN A 37 -20.84 -1.10 -3.34
C GLN A 37 -19.59 -0.66 -4.09
N VAL A 38 -19.77 -0.24 -5.35
CA VAL A 38 -18.68 0.29 -6.19
C VAL A 38 -18.05 1.52 -5.54
N ILE A 39 -16.74 1.47 -5.35
CA ILE A 39 -15.93 2.60 -4.90
C ILE A 39 -15.26 3.22 -6.13
N GLU A 40 -15.65 4.43 -6.49
CA GLU A 40 -15.05 5.14 -7.62
C GLU A 40 -13.71 5.78 -7.24
N ALA A 41 -12.67 5.52 -8.03
CA ALA A 41 -11.33 6.05 -7.81
C ALA A 41 -11.03 7.28 -8.67
N ASN A 42 -9.94 7.96 -8.33
CA ASN A 42 -9.23 8.91 -9.18
C ASN A 42 -10.06 10.07 -9.77
N THR A 43 -11.08 10.53 -9.08
CA THR A 43 -11.75 11.77 -9.45
C THR A 43 -10.88 12.98 -9.12
N ARG A 44 -10.93 14.02 -9.96
CA ARG A 44 -10.24 15.29 -9.70
C ARG A 44 -10.73 15.90 -8.38
N THR A 45 -9.84 16.63 -7.72
CA THR A 45 -10.22 17.44 -6.55
C THR A 45 -11.15 18.57 -6.98
N ILE A 46 -12.16 18.83 -6.16
CA ILE A 46 -13.04 19.98 -6.36
C ILE A 46 -12.36 21.19 -5.71
N PRO A 47 -12.22 22.32 -6.41
CA PRO A 47 -11.62 23.53 -5.84
C PRO A 47 -12.24 23.92 -4.50
N GLY A 48 -11.42 24.31 -3.52
CA GLY A 48 -11.86 24.70 -2.20
C GLY A 48 -12.27 23.54 -1.28
N ILE A 49 -12.12 22.28 -1.70
CA ILE A 49 -12.31 21.10 -0.84
C ILE A 49 -10.96 20.66 -0.28
N ILE A 50 -10.91 20.55 1.05
CA ILE A 50 -9.78 19.91 1.72
C ILE A 50 -9.73 18.44 1.33
N THR A 51 -8.57 17.97 0.92
CA THR A 51 -8.32 16.57 0.56
C THR A 51 -7.11 16.04 1.33
N ASN A 52 -7.17 14.79 1.73
CA ASN A 52 -6.03 14.05 2.28
C ASN A 52 -5.28 13.25 1.22
N ARG A 53 -5.49 13.53 -0.06
CA ARG A 53 -4.77 12.86 -1.15
C ARG A 53 -3.32 13.30 -1.14
N GLY A 54 -2.41 12.33 -1.16
CA GLY A 54 -1.01 12.55 -1.46
C GLY A 54 -0.78 12.72 -2.96
N CYS A 55 0.41 13.18 -3.31
CA CYS A 55 0.86 13.30 -4.70
C CYS A 55 1.31 11.93 -5.27
N ALA A 56 1.55 11.84 -6.59
CA ALA A 56 2.01 10.60 -7.23
C ALA A 56 3.34 10.11 -6.63
N TYR A 57 4.30 11.00 -6.37
CA TYR A 57 5.55 10.64 -5.70
C TYR A 57 5.33 10.00 -4.32
N ALA A 58 4.45 10.56 -3.49
CA ALA A 58 4.12 9.97 -2.19
C ALA A 58 3.50 8.56 -2.34
N GLY A 59 2.69 8.34 -3.36
CA GLY A 59 2.11 7.03 -3.67
C GLY A 59 3.15 6.02 -4.17
N CYS A 60 4.07 6.45 -5.03
CA CYS A 60 5.12 5.61 -5.58
C CYS A 60 6.18 5.31 -4.51
N LYS A 61 7.01 6.32 -4.19
CA LYS A 61 8.14 6.15 -3.26
C LYS A 61 7.68 5.98 -1.82
N GLY A 62 6.72 6.76 -1.36
CA GLY A 62 6.31 6.74 0.05
C GLY A 62 5.50 5.51 0.44
N VAL A 63 4.66 4.99 -0.46
CA VAL A 63 3.75 3.86 -0.15
C VAL A 63 4.26 2.54 -0.71
N VAL A 64 4.54 2.46 -2.01
CA VAL A 64 4.81 1.17 -2.67
C VAL A 64 6.28 0.77 -2.63
N VAL A 65 7.19 1.63 -3.10
CA VAL A 65 8.61 1.25 -3.26
C VAL A 65 9.38 1.36 -1.95
N GLY A 66 9.13 2.40 -1.18
CA GLY A 66 9.88 2.71 0.04
C GLY A 66 9.88 1.66 1.16
N PRO A 67 8.89 0.76 1.28
CA PRO A 67 8.93 -0.32 2.25
C PRO A 67 9.87 -1.50 1.92
N LEU A 68 10.39 -1.58 0.69
CA LEU A 68 11.32 -2.66 0.29
C LEU A 68 12.67 -2.47 0.98
N LYS A 69 13.00 -3.35 1.91
CA LYS A 69 14.09 -3.13 2.88
C LYS A 69 15.50 -3.37 2.34
N ASP A 70 15.64 -4.25 1.37
CA ASP A 70 16.93 -4.67 0.78
C ASP A 70 17.32 -3.91 -0.49
N MET A 71 16.64 -2.80 -0.76
CA MET A 71 16.94 -1.84 -1.82
C MET A 71 17.38 -0.50 -1.25
N ILE A 72 18.34 0.17 -1.90
CA ILE A 72 18.58 1.59 -1.63
C ILE A 72 17.59 2.45 -2.41
N HIS A 73 16.99 3.41 -1.73
CA HIS A 73 15.99 4.31 -2.29
C HIS A 73 16.57 5.71 -2.50
N ILE A 74 17.01 6.02 -3.70
CA ILE A 74 17.48 7.34 -4.08
C ILE A 74 16.27 8.21 -4.47
N VAL A 75 16.15 9.37 -3.83
CA VAL A 75 15.21 10.40 -4.23
C VAL A 75 15.93 11.48 -5.01
N HIS A 76 15.63 11.58 -6.30
CA HIS A 76 16.16 12.64 -7.15
C HIS A 76 15.29 13.87 -7.02
N GLY A 77 15.78 14.86 -6.27
CA GLY A 77 15.04 16.06 -5.94
C GLY A 77 15.49 16.75 -4.66
N PRO A 78 14.75 17.76 -4.22
CA PRO A 78 15.01 18.45 -2.94
C PRO A 78 14.86 17.51 -1.73
N VAL A 79 15.63 17.78 -0.67
CA VAL A 79 15.67 16.95 0.54
C VAL A 79 14.30 16.74 1.21
N GLY A 80 13.39 17.70 1.12
CA GLY A 80 12.09 17.62 1.79
C GLY A 80 11.25 16.41 1.35
N CYS A 81 11.19 16.13 0.04
CA CYS A 81 10.47 14.96 -0.47
C CYS A 81 11.07 13.65 0.05
N SER A 82 12.40 13.56 0.11
CA SER A 82 13.10 12.39 0.63
C SER A 82 12.83 12.21 2.13
N TYR A 83 13.03 13.26 2.92
CA TYR A 83 12.90 13.25 4.37
C TYR A 83 11.50 12.79 4.82
N TYR A 84 10.45 13.36 4.25
CA TYR A 84 9.08 13.01 4.65
C TYR A 84 8.69 11.58 4.28
N THR A 85 9.10 11.09 3.12
CA THR A 85 8.83 9.68 2.74
C THR A 85 9.68 8.70 3.53
N TRP A 86 10.94 9.03 3.83
CA TRP A 86 11.79 8.27 4.73
C TRP A 86 11.23 8.24 6.15
N GLY A 87 10.82 9.38 6.70
CA GLY A 87 10.29 9.50 8.06
C GLY A 87 9.07 8.60 8.33
N THR A 88 8.27 8.31 7.29
CA THR A 88 7.12 7.40 7.40
C THR A 88 7.51 5.91 7.36
N ARG A 89 8.72 5.56 6.92
CA ARG A 89 9.15 4.17 6.66
C ARG A 89 10.30 3.67 7.50
N ARG A 90 11.18 4.54 7.96
CA ARG A 90 12.47 4.23 8.63
C ARG A 90 12.43 3.20 9.76
N ASN A 91 11.27 2.98 10.37
CA ASN A 91 11.09 2.05 11.49
C ASN A 91 9.99 1.02 11.19
N LYS A 92 9.71 0.73 9.92
CA LYS A 92 8.63 -0.15 9.48
C LYS A 92 9.12 -1.42 8.80
N ALA A 93 10.40 -1.73 8.93
CA ALA A 93 10.95 -3.02 8.51
C ALA A 93 11.70 -3.70 9.65
N LYS A 94 11.65 -5.03 9.65
CA LYS A 94 12.46 -5.91 10.46
C LYS A 94 13.43 -6.64 9.53
N SER A 95 14.67 -6.83 9.96
CA SER A 95 15.65 -7.64 9.25
C SER A 95 16.49 -8.38 10.25
N GLU A 96 16.72 -9.65 9.99
CA GLU A 96 17.68 -10.47 10.75
C GLU A 96 19.11 -9.97 10.53
N ASP A 97 19.39 -9.48 9.32
CA ASP A 97 20.63 -8.80 8.98
C ASP A 97 20.41 -7.28 8.84
N PRO A 98 20.80 -6.49 9.86
CA PRO A 98 20.66 -5.04 9.80
C PRO A 98 21.41 -4.38 8.65
N THR A 99 22.43 -5.03 8.09
CA THR A 99 23.21 -4.51 6.95
C THR A 99 22.43 -4.55 5.65
N GLN A 100 21.34 -5.33 5.60
CA GLN A 100 20.42 -5.45 4.46
C GLN A 100 19.11 -4.68 4.68
N ASN A 101 19.05 -3.78 5.67
CA ASN A 101 17.90 -2.93 5.91
C ASN A 101 18.21 -1.48 5.57
N PHE A 102 18.06 -1.13 4.29
CA PHE A 102 18.42 0.19 3.77
C PHE A 102 17.35 1.26 3.97
N ILE A 103 16.13 0.91 4.38
CA ILE A 103 15.09 1.93 4.64
C ILE A 103 15.41 2.84 5.84
N ASN A 104 16.42 2.49 6.62
CA ASN A 104 16.93 3.34 7.70
C ASN A 104 17.68 4.58 7.17
N TYR A 105 18.06 4.59 5.89
CA TYR A 105 18.82 5.67 5.28
C TYR A 105 17.95 6.61 4.45
N CYS A 106 18.17 7.90 4.61
CA CYS A 106 17.50 8.95 3.82
C CYS A 106 18.46 9.40 2.70
N VAL A 107 18.37 8.76 1.53
CA VAL A 107 19.27 9.04 0.40
C VAL A 107 18.61 9.97 -0.60
N THR A 108 19.25 11.08 -0.93
CA THR A 108 18.73 12.10 -1.84
C THR A 108 19.85 12.82 -2.59
N THR A 109 19.57 13.25 -3.80
CA THR A 109 20.46 14.16 -4.51
C THR A 109 20.48 15.57 -3.93
N ASP A 110 19.53 15.91 -3.05
CA ASP A 110 19.40 17.24 -2.44
C ASP A 110 19.58 18.36 -3.49
N MET A 111 18.70 18.35 -4.49
CA MET A 111 18.73 19.33 -5.58
C MET A 111 18.58 20.76 -5.05
N GLN A 112 19.51 21.60 -5.42
CA GLN A 112 19.55 23.01 -5.11
C GLN A 112 19.19 23.85 -6.36
N GLU A 113 19.07 25.16 -6.21
CA GLU A 113 18.72 26.08 -7.32
C GLU A 113 19.59 25.87 -8.56
N LYS A 114 20.92 25.71 -8.38
CA LYS A 114 21.86 25.45 -9.48
C LYS A 114 21.54 24.15 -10.25
N ASP A 115 21.10 23.10 -9.55
CA ASP A 115 20.79 21.82 -10.15
C ASP A 115 19.46 21.91 -10.93
N ILE A 116 18.55 22.79 -10.52
CA ILE A 116 17.30 23.10 -11.23
C ILE A 116 17.58 23.89 -12.52
N VAL A 117 18.58 24.78 -12.50
CA VAL A 117 18.93 25.59 -13.66
C VAL A 117 19.76 24.82 -14.69
N PHE A 118 20.71 24.00 -14.24
CA PHE A 118 21.70 23.36 -15.10
C PHE A 118 21.51 21.84 -15.27
N GLY A 119 20.48 21.24 -14.65
CA GLY A 119 20.23 19.81 -14.64
C GLY A 119 20.92 19.09 -13.48
N GLY A 120 20.29 18.03 -12.99
CA GLY A 120 20.72 17.22 -11.84
C GLY A 120 21.32 15.86 -12.20
N GLU A 121 21.32 15.45 -13.47
CA GLU A 121 21.72 14.09 -13.90
C GLU A 121 23.15 13.73 -13.47
N LYS A 122 24.12 14.66 -13.59
CA LYS A 122 25.50 14.42 -13.14
C LYS A 122 25.61 14.17 -11.64
N LYS A 123 24.80 14.89 -10.86
CA LYS A 123 24.72 14.74 -9.41
C LYS A 123 24.09 13.40 -9.04
N LEU A 124 23.07 12.98 -9.78
CA LEU A 124 22.42 11.67 -9.62
C LEU A 124 23.41 10.55 -9.94
N ALA A 125 24.12 10.61 -11.07
CA ALA A 125 25.10 9.58 -11.44
C ALA A 125 26.19 9.43 -10.38
N LYS A 126 26.75 10.55 -9.90
CA LYS A 126 27.75 10.52 -8.83
C LYS A 126 27.21 9.91 -7.53
N LEU A 127 25.99 10.26 -7.13
CA LEU A 127 25.36 9.67 -5.94
C LEU A 127 25.15 8.16 -6.08
N ILE A 128 24.77 7.68 -7.26
CA ILE A 128 24.65 6.24 -7.51
C ILE A 128 25.99 5.54 -7.32
N ASP A 129 27.08 6.09 -7.87
CA ASP A 129 28.42 5.53 -7.73
C ASP A 129 28.82 5.43 -6.24
N GLU A 130 28.61 6.49 -5.47
CA GLU A 130 28.87 6.52 -4.02
C GLU A 130 28.00 5.50 -3.24
N VAL A 131 26.73 5.37 -3.61
CA VAL A 131 25.79 4.43 -2.96
C VAL A 131 26.22 2.97 -3.21
N VAL A 132 26.62 2.64 -4.44
CA VAL A 132 27.08 1.29 -4.77
C VAL A 132 28.38 0.97 -4.01
N GLU A 133 29.33 1.91 -3.97
CA GLU A 133 30.60 1.73 -3.26
C GLU A 133 30.42 1.52 -1.75
N ILE A 134 29.53 2.30 -1.13
CA ILE A 134 29.33 2.27 0.34
C ILE A 134 28.47 1.10 0.79
N PHE A 135 27.37 0.80 0.08
CA PHE A 135 26.34 -0.10 0.58
C PHE A 135 26.30 -1.46 -0.16
N ASN A 136 26.86 -1.56 -1.33
CA ASN A 136 26.78 -2.76 -2.19
C ASN A 136 25.35 -3.37 -2.22
N PRO A 137 24.30 -2.59 -2.61
CA PRO A 137 22.92 -3.03 -2.51
C PRO A 137 22.56 -4.05 -3.60
N LYS A 138 21.53 -4.87 -3.33
CA LYS A 138 20.99 -5.82 -4.32
C LYS A 138 20.28 -5.14 -5.48
N ALA A 139 19.71 -3.97 -5.24
CA ALA A 139 19.06 -3.14 -6.24
C ALA A 139 18.94 -1.68 -5.75
N ILE A 140 18.76 -0.75 -6.67
CA ILE A 140 18.57 0.66 -6.37
C ILE A 140 17.26 1.14 -7.02
N SER A 141 16.43 1.82 -6.24
CA SER A 141 15.28 2.58 -6.77
C SER A 141 15.62 4.06 -6.88
N ILE A 142 15.29 4.67 -8.02
CA ILE A 142 15.48 6.10 -8.28
C ILE A 142 14.10 6.72 -8.51
N SER A 143 13.68 7.62 -7.61
CA SER A 143 12.37 8.25 -7.65
C SER A 143 12.47 9.72 -8.03
N ALA A 144 11.87 10.11 -9.17
CA ALA A 144 11.81 11.49 -9.61
C ALA A 144 10.79 12.31 -8.81
N THR A 145 11.18 13.53 -8.44
CA THR A 145 10.29 14.52 -7.83
C THR A 145 9.85 15.59 -8.83
N CYS A 146 8.98 16.52 -8.42
CA CYS A 146 8.42 17.53 -9.34
C CYS A 146 9.47 18.34 -10.11
N PRO A 147 10.55 18.89 -9.52
CA PRO A 147 11.57 19.62 -10.25
C PRO A 147 12.19 18.83 -11.39
N VAL A 148 12.49 17.55 -11.16
CA VAL A 148 13.12 16.64 -12.14
C VAL A 148 12.35 16.60 -13.46
N GLY A 149 11.03 16.38 -13.38
CA GLY A 149 10.21 16.34 -14.59
C GLY A 149 10.01 17.72 -15.25
N LEU A 150 10.14 18.82 -14.49
CA LEU A 150 10.03 20.17 -15.04
C LEU A 150 11.30 20.59 -15.80
N ILE A 151 12.47 20.18 -15.33
CA ILE A 151 13.74 20.48 -15.98
C ILE A 151 14.12 19.48 -17.07
N GLY A 152 13.46 18.32 -17.09
CA GLY A 152 13.64 17.30 -18.12
C GLY A 152 14.83 16.37 -17.91
N ASP A 153 15.31 16.18 -16.66
CA ASP A 153 16.34 15.19 -16.35
C ASP A 153 15.87 13.78 -16.73
N ASP A 154 16.70 13.06 -17.49
CA ASP A 154 16.42 11.69 -17.91
C ASP A 154 16.98 10.66 -16.91
N ILE A 155 16.19 10.40 -15.88
CA ILE A 155 16.57 9.41 -14.86
C ILE A 155 16.68 7.98 -15.42
N ASN A 156 15.99 7.67 -16.53
CA ASN A 156 16.08 6.33 -17.14
C ASN A 156 17.42 6.15 -17.85
N ALA A 157 17.89 7.16 -18.58
CA ALA A 157 19.20 7.13 -19.19
C ALA A 157 20.32 7.00 -18.13
N VAL A 158 20.24 7.77 -17.05
CA VAL A 158 21.20 7.69 -15.94
C VAL A 158 21.16 6.31 -15.27
N ALA A 159 19.96 5.78 -14.99
CA ALA A 159 19.79 4.46 -14.39
C ALA A 159 20.40 3.36 -15.27
N LYS A 160 20.09 3.37 -16.58
CA LYS A 160 20.62 2.39 -17.52
C LYS A 160 22.15 2.43 -17.59
N ALA A 161 22.73 3.60 -17.71
CA ALA A 161 24.20 3.73 -17.76
C ALA A 161 24.87 3.30 -16.44
N ALA A 162 24.22 3.52 -15.30
CA ALA A 162 24.71 3.06 -14.01
C ALA A 162 24.59 1.54 -13.86
N GLU A 163 23.46 0.95 -14.30
CA GLU A 163 23.28 -0.51 -14.30
C GLU A 163 24.34 -1.22 -15.15
N GLU A 164 24.61 -0.71 -16.36
CA GLU A 164 25.68 -1.23 -17.22
C GLU A 164 27.07 -1.13 -16.58
N ARG A 165 27.33 -0.07 -15.81
CA ARG A 165 28.62 0.19 -15.16
C ARG A 165 28.84 -0.65 -13.90
N HIS A 166 27.81 -0.85 -13.10
CA HIS A 166 27.92 -1.49 -11.78
C HIS A 166 27.37 -2.91 -11.72
N GLY A 167 26.56 -3.34 -12.69
CA GLY A 167 25.89 -4.65 -12.65
C GLY A 167 24.81 -4.77 -11.56
N VAL A 168 24.39 -3.65 -10.97
CA VAL A 168 23.33 -3.59 -9.95
C VAL A 168 22.03 -3.14 -10.61
N PRO A 169 20.91 -3.87 -10.44
CA PRO A 169 19.62 -3.50 -11.02
C PRO A 169 19.18 -2.11 -10.59
N MET A 170 18.80 -1.26 -11.57
CA MET A 170 18.36 0.11 -11.37
C MET A 170 16.89 0.28 -11.78
N LEU A 171 16.03 0.63 -10.82
CA LEU A 171 14.61 0.85 -11.05
C LEU A 171 14.29 2.35 -11.02
N ALA A 172 14.09 2.95 -12.19
CA ALA A 172 13.77 4.37 -12.32
C ALA A 172 12.25 4.60 -12.33
N PHE A 173 11.77 5.43 -11.42
CA PHE A 173 10.34 5.75 -11.24
C PHE A 173 10.09 7.22 -11.59
N SER A 174 9.57 7.48 -12.78
CA SER A 174 9.10 8.81 -13.19
C SER A 174 7.76 9.13 -12.50
N CYS A 175 7.83 9.42 -11.21
CA CYS A 175 6.67 9.54 -10.34
C CYS A 175 6.44 10.96 -9.78
N GLU A 176 6.80 11.99 -10.55
CA GLU A 176 6.67 13.38 -10.18
C GLU A 176 5.28 13.68 -9.62
N GLY A 177 5.21 14.47 -8.58
CA GLY A 177 4.00 14.63 -7.79
C GLY A 177 2.74 15.03 -8.56
N TYR A 178 2.90 15.73 -9.67
CA TYR A 178 1.80 16.17 -10.54
C TYR A 178 1.34 15.13 -11.58
N LYS A 179 2.01 13.99 -11.73
CA LYS A 179 1.67 12.93 -12.69
C LYS A 179 0.39 12.16 -12.35
N GLY A 180 -0.58 12.79 -11.76
CA GLY A 180 -1.88 12.23 -11.50
C GLY A 180 -2.68 13.04 -10.50
N VAL A 181 -3.94 12.66 -10.35
CA VAL A 181 -4.88 13.38 -9.47
C VAL A 181 -4.80 12.96 -8.01
N SER A 182 -4.04 11.90 -7.71
CA SER A 182 -3.84 11.40 -6.34
C SER A 182 -2.64 10.44 -6.27
N GLN A 183 -2.27 10.06 -5.06
CA GLN A 183 -1.22 9.06 -4.82
C GLN A 183 -1.48 7.70 -5.51
N SER A 184 -2.73 7.36 -5.86
CA SER A 184 -3.01 6.13 -6.61
C SER A 184 -2.30 6.07 -7.95
N ALA A 185 -2.06 7.19 -8.62
CA ALA A 185 -1.26 7.24 -9.85
C ALA A 185 0.18 6.76 -9.58
N GLY A 186 0.74 7.14 -8.43
CA GLY A 186 2.05 6.66 -8.00
C GLY A 186 2.07 5.16 -7.71
N HIS A 187 1.00 4.60 -7.15
CA HIS A 187 0.86 3.15 -6.99
C HIS A 187 0.93 2.43 -8.35
N HIS A 188 0.22 2.94 -9.36
CA HIS A 188 0.25 2.34 -10.70
C HIS A 188 1.65 2.43 -11.33
N ILE A 189 2.32 3.59 -11.22
CA ILE A 189 3.69 3.77 -11.74
C ILE A 189 4.64 2.74 -11.09
N ALA A 190 4.60 2.64 -9.76
CA ALA A 190 5.46 1.71 -9.03
C ALA A 190 5.17 0.24 -9.39
N ASN A 191 3.91 -0.14 -9.31
CA ASN A 191 3.49 -1.52 -9.52
C ASN A 191 3.76 -2.00 -10.95
N ASN A 192 3.59 -1.12 -11.97
CA ASN A 192 3.92 -1.49 -13.35
C ASN A 192 5.41 -1.79 -13.51
N ILE A 193 6.28 -0.99 -12.92
CA ILE A 193 7.73 -1.21 -12.99
C ILE A 193 8.14 -2.46 -12.21
N LEU A 194 7.54 -2.70 -11.03
CA LEU A 194 7.80 -3.92 -10.27
C LEU A 194 7.34 -5.17 -11.03
N MET A 195 6.18 -5.10 -11.70
CA MET A 195 5.65 -6.22 -12.50
C MET A 195 6.49 -6.49 -13.74
N ASP A 196 7.01 -5.44 -14.38
CA ASP A 196 7.80 -5.55 -15.61
C ASP A 196 9.23 -6.03 -15.35
N LYS A 197 9.87 -5.51 -14.29
CA LYS A 197 11.32 -5.68 -14.08
C LYS A 197 11.71 -6.57 -12.90
N VAL A 198 10.80 -6.84 -11.97
CA VAL A 198 11.14 -7.52 -10.72
C VAL A 198 10.43 -8.85 -10.58
N ILE A 199 9.11 -8.84 -10.69
CA ILE A 199 8.31 -10.05 -10.50
C ILE A 199 8.60 -11.04 -11.63
N GLY A 200 9.04 -12.25 -11.25
CA GLY A 200 9.42 -13.28 -12.18
C GLY A 200 10.84 -13.14 -12.75
N ALA A 201 11.68 -12.27 -12.18
CA ALA A 201 13.08 -12.15 -12.54
C ALA A 201 13.97 -13.22 -11.87
N SER A 202 13.40 -14.09 -11.05
CA SER A 202 14.09 -15.25 -10.48
C SER A 202 14.02 -16.44 -11.44
N GLU A 203 15.08 -17.25 -11.47
CA GLU A 203 15.13 -18.53 -12.18
C GLU A 203 14.44 -19.68 -11.41
N LYS A 204 14.01 -19.44 -10.18
CA LYS A 204 13.29 -20.44 -9.37
C LYS A 204 11.89 -20.61 -9.92
N GLU A 205 11.51 -21.85 -10.19
CA GLU A 205 10.19 -22.23 -10.69
C GLU A 205 9.25 -22.72 -9.57
N ASP A 206 9.83 -23.22 -8.47
CA ASP A 206 9.07 -23.82 -7.38
C ASP A 206 8.83 -22.85 -6.21
N ALA A 207 7.67 -22.96 -5.62
CA ALA A 207 7.34 -22.27 -4.38
C ALA A 207 8.26 -22.73 -3.23
N PRO A 208 8.61 -21.83 -2.28
CA PRO A 208 9.51 -22.17 -1.18
C PRO A 208 8.91 -23.10 -0.12
N GLY A 209 7.64 -23.46 -0.22
CA GLY A 209 6.91 -24.34 0.72
C GLY A 209 5.47 -24.55 0.34
N ARG A 210 4.71 -25.27 1.20
CA ARG A 210 3.27 -25.55 1.03
C ARG A 210 2.43 -24.29 1.27
N TYR A 211 1.27 -24.25 0.64
CA TYR A 211 0.30 -23.15 0.76
C TYR A 211 0.97 -21.78 0.54
N ALA A 212 1.69 -21.71 -0.57
CA ALA A 212 2.52 -20.55 -0.92
C ALA A 212 1.65 -19.35 -1.36
N ILE A 213 1.80 -18.23 -0.67
CA ILE A 213 0.94 -17.05 -0.87
C ILE A 213 1.76 -15.76 -1.06
N ASN A 214 1.20 -14.83 -1.83
CA ASN A 214 1.63 -13.43 -1.81
C ASN A 214 0.61 -12.57 -1.06
N ILE A 215 1.08 -11.57 -0.32
CA ILE A 215 0.25 -10.54 0.29
C ILE A 215 0.34 -9.26 -0.54
N LEU A 216 -0.73 -8.90 -1.24
CA LEU A 216 -0.77 -7.75 -2.13
C LEU A 216 -1.50 -6.56 -1.50
N GLY A 217 -0.82 -5.41 -1.44
CA GLY A 217 -1.42 -4.18 -0.95
C GLY A 217 -1.42 -4.02 0.57
N GLU A 218 -0.58 -4.76 1.28
CA GLU A 218 -0.21 -4.43 2.65
C GLU A 218 1.10 -3.65 2.66
N TYR A 219 1.10 -2.50 3.31
CA TYR A 219 2.22 -1.53 3.26
C TYR A 219 2.87 -1.28 4.62
N ASN A 220 2.50 -2.03 5.62
CA ASN A 220 3.02 -1.98 6.99
C ASN A 220 3.06 -0.56 7.61
N ILE A 221 2.04 0.24 7.35
CA ILE A 221 2.00 1.63 7.83
C ILE A 221 1.93 1.68 9.35
N GLY A 222 1.10 0.81 9.96
CA GLY A 222 0.91 0.70 11.41
C GLY A 222 1.75 -0.38 12.09
N GLY A 223 2.39 -1.26 11.34
CA GLY A 223 2.97 -2.50 11.83
C GLY A 223 2.05 -3.71 11.61
N ASP A 224 0.97 -3.53 10.87
CA ASP A 224 -0.07 -4.54 10.64
C ASP A 224 0.46 -5.78 9.93
N ALA A 225 1.41 -5.62 8.99
CA ALA A 225 2.01 -6.72 8.26
C ALA A 225 2.61 -7.78 9.19
N TRP A 226 3.27 -7.38 10.26
CA TRP A 226 3.93 -8.29 11.19
C TRP A 226 2.94 -9.19 11.93
N GLU A 227 1.78 -8.66 12.30
CA GLU A 227 0.73 -9.44 12.96
C GLU A 227 0.00 -10.36 11.97
N ILE A 228 -0.25 -9.87 10.76
CA ILE A 228 -0.82 -10.67 9.67
C ILE A 228 0.10 -11.86 9.36
N GLU A 229 1.40 -11.60 9.16
CA GLU A 229 2.39 -12.66 8.89
C GLU A 229 2.48 -13.67 10.02
N ARG A 230 2.46 -13.22 11.29
CA ARG A 230 2.48 -14.10 12.45
C ARG A 230 1.34 -15.11 12.39
N VAL A 231 0.11 -14.62 12.18
CA VAL A 231 -1.09 -15.47 12.14
C VAL A 231 -1.03 -16.43 10.95
N LEU A 232 -0.67 -15.95 9.77
CA LEU A 232 -0.58 -16.76 8.56
C LEU A 232 0.48 -17.88 8.68
N LYS A 233 1.68 -17.54 9.16
CA LYS A 233 2.76 -18.51 9.40
C LYS A 233 2.37 -19.56 10.44
N GLU A 234 1.62 -19.17 11.46
CA GLU A 234 1.17 -20.08 12.51
C GLU A 234 0.10 -21.08 12.02
N ILE A 235 -0.75 -20.68 11.06
CA ILE A 235 -1.68 -21.58 10.38
C ILE A 235 -0.92 -22.57 9.49
N GLY A 236 0.22 -22.18 8.92
CA GLY A 236 1.05 -23.02 8.07
C GLY A 236 1.27 -22.48 6.66
N TYR A 237 0.82 -21.24 6.38
CA TYR A 237 1.09 -20.62 5.08
C TYR A 237 2.55 -20.24 4.92
N THR A 238 3.07 -20.44 3.71
CA THR A 238 4.38 -19.94 3.29
C THR A 238 4.20 -18.61 2.57
N ILE A 239 4.69 -17.52 3.14
CA ILE A 239 4.63 -16.20 2.49
C ILE A 239 5.82 -16.10 1.53
N VAL A 240 5.52 -16.03 0.23
CA VAL A 240 6.53 -15.88 -0.83
C VAL A 240 6.97 -14.42 -0.92
N SER A 241 6.02 -13.50 -0.93
CA SER A 241 6.31 -12.08 -0.93
C SER A 241 5.19 -11.25 -0.30
N THR A 242 5.58 -10.10 0.27
CA THR A 242 4.65 -9.05 0.69
C THR A 242 4.86 -7.81 -0.18
N MET A 243 3.80 -7.38 -0.83
CA MET A 243 3.82 -6.21 -1.71
C MET A 243 3.10 -5.03 -1.03
N THR A 244 3.86 -4.14 -0.30
CA THR A 244 5.31 -4.13 -0.17
C THR A 244 5.76 -3.93 1.29
N GLY A 245 4.81 -3.93 2.26
CA GLY A 245 5.11 -3.62 3.66
C GLY A 245 6.04 -4.63 4.32
N ASP A 246 7.20 -4.17 4.78
CA ASP A 246 8.32 -4.99 5.26
C ASP A 246 8.80 -6.04 4.24
N GLY A 247 8.50 -5.78 2.96
CA GLY A 247 8.88 -6.67 1.86
C GLY A 247 10.34 -6.52 1.46
N SER A 248 10.76 -7.40 0.57
CA SER A 248 12.11 -7.47 0.05
C SER A 248 12.08 -7.51 -1.49
N TYR A 249 13.04 -6.86 -2.11
CA TYR A 249 13.26 -6.96 -3.56
C TYR A 249 13.47 -8.43 -3.99
N GLU A 250 14.25 -9.17 -3.20
CA GLU A 250 14.53 -10.57 -3.48
C GLU A 250 13.28 -11.44 -3.39
N GLU A 251 12.42 -11.22 -2.39
CA GLU A 251 11.12 -11.90 -2.27
C GLU A 251 10.21 -11.60 -3.47
N LEU A 252 10.16 -10.34 -3.90
CA LEU A 252 9.34 -9.95 -5.06
C LEU A 252 9.78 -10.64 -6.36
N ARG A 253 11.07 -10.93 -6.54
CA ARG A 253 11.55 -11.68 -7.70
C ARG A 253 10.92 -13.07 -7.80
N HIS A 254 10.57 -13.66 -6.65
CA HIS A 254 9.96 -14.98 -6.54
C HIS A 254 8.42 -14.95 -6.49
N ALA A 255 7.79 -13.78 -6.50
CA ALA A 255 6.33 -13.66 -6.32
C ALA A 255 5.49 -14.48 -7.33
N HIS A 256 6.05 -14.82 -8.49
CA HIS A 256 5.41 -15.65 -9.50
C HIS A 256 5.27 -17.12 -9.10
N THR A 257 5.99 -17.58 -8.08
CA THR A 257 5.94 -18.99 -7.61
C THR A 257 4.82 -19.24 -6.59
N ALA A 258 4.09 -18.22 -6.18
CA ALA A 258 2.98 -18.39 -5.23
C ALA A 258 1.79 -19.12 -5.86
N GLU A 259 1.06 -19.87 -5.03
CA GLU A 259 -0.14 -20.59 -5.41
C GLU A 259 -1.40 -19.71 -5.34
N LEU A 260 -1.39 -18.67 -4.46
CA LEU A 260 -2.52 -17.77 -4.26
C LEU A 260 -2.06 -16.35 -3.94
N ASN A 261 -2.72 -15.37 -4.54
CA ASN A 261 -2.51 -13.96 -4.25
C ASN A 261 -3.61 -13.42 -3.31
N LEU A 262 -3.21 -12.81 -2.19
CA LEU A 262 -4.13 -12.19 -1.22
C LEU A 262 -4.20 -10.69 -1.47
N VAL A 263 -5.35 -10.17 -1.86
CA VAL A 263 -5.53 -8.75 -2.14
C VAL A 263 -6.14 -8.02 -0.94
N GLN A 264 -5.30 -7.33 -0.17
CA GLN A 264 -5.70 -6.55 1.01
C GLN A 264 -6.17 -5.13 0.65
N CYS A 265 -5.52 -4.46 -0.28
CA CYS A 265 -5.90 -3.13 -0.73
C CYS A 265 -6.66 -3.19 -2.05
N HIS A 266 -7.95 -3.58 -1.98
CA HIS A 266 -8.83 -3.63 -3.14
C HIS A 266 -8.75 -2.32 -3.93
N ARG A 267 -8.66 -2.37 -5.25
CA ARG A 267 -8.62 -1.23 -6.16
C ARG A 267 -7.23 -0.66 -6.50
N SER A 268 -6.32 -0.51 -5.56
CA SER A 268 -4.98 0.00 -5.88
C SER A 268 -4.05 -1.07 -6.41
N ILE A 269 -4.36 -2.34 -6.13
CA ILE A 269 -3.51 -3.49 -6.45
C ILE A 269 -4.23 -4.58 -7.27
N ASN A 270 -5.56 -4.51 -7.44
CA ASN A 270 -6.31 -5.55 -8.15
C ASN A 270 -5.73 -5.87 -9.52
N TYR A 271 -5.35 -4.84 -10.29
CA TYR A 271 -4.81 -5.04 -11.63
C TYR A 271 -3.46 -5.79 -11.62
N ILE A 272 -2.66 -5.69 -10.56
CA ILE A 272 -1.46 -6.52 -10.40
C ILE A 272 -1.85 -7.97 -10.13
N ALA A 273 -2.85 -8.21 -9.29
CA ALA A 273 -3.37 -9.55 -9.07
C ALA A 273 -3.91 -10.17 -10.38
N GLU A 274 -4.66 -9.40 -11.17
CA GLU A 274 -5.14 -9.79 -12.49
C GLU A 274 -3.97 -10.06 -13.46
N MET A 275 -2.92 -9.24 -13.45
CA MET A 275 -1.73 -9.47 -14.29
C MET A 275 -0.94 -10.71 -13.86
N LEU A 276 -0.82 -10.98 -12.55
CA LEU A 276 -0.18 -12.20 -12.05
C LEU A 276 -0.98 -13.44 -12.46
N GLU A 277 -2.31 -13.38 -12.40
CA GLU A 277 -3.17 -14.46 -12.88
C GLU A 277 -3.03 -14.69 -14.39
N ILE A 278 -3.05 -13.62 -15.20
CA ILE A 278 -2.87 -13.72 -16.65
C ILE A 278 -1.48 -14.24 -17.04
N LYS A 279 -0.44 -13.75 -16.40
CA LYS A 279 0.96 -14.05 -16.80
C LYS A 279 1.47 -15.37 -16.24
N TYR A 280 1.08 -15.71 -15.00
CA TYR A 280 1.63 -16.86 -14.26
C TYR A 280 0.58 -17.87 -13.83
N GLY A 281 -0.72 -17.61 -14.08
CA GLY A 281 -1.81 -18.49 -13.69
C GLY A 281 -2.15 -18.47 -12.19
N THR A 282 -1.54 -17.59 -11.40
CA THR A 282 -1.75 -17.52 -9.96
C THR A 282 -3.06 -16.80 -9.63
N PRO A 283 -4.10 -17.50 -9.17
CA PRO A 283 -5.38 -16.89 -8.83
C PRO A 283 -5.29 -15.94 -7.64
N TRP A 284 -6.34 -15.18 -7.39
CA TRP A 284 -6.36 -14.23 -6.29
C TRP A 284 -7.71 -14.14 -5.58
N VAL A 285 -7.65 -13.83 -4.30
CA VAL A 285 -8.80 -13.60 -3.43
C VAL A 285 -8.70 -12.25 -2.75
N LYS A 286 -9.86 -11.63 -2.50
CA LYS A 286 -9.92 -10.42 -1.69
C LYS A 286 -9.91 -10.80 -0.23
N VAL A 287 -9.05 -10.15 0.56
CA VAL A 287 -8.95 -10.36 2.00
C VAL A 287 -9.19 -9.06 2.77
N ASN A 288 -9.61 -9.20 4.02
CA ASN A 288 -9.75 -8.12 4.98
C ASN A 288 -9.13 -8.54 6.31
N PHE A 289 -7.91 -8.10 6.58
CA PHE A 289 -7.22 -8.41 7.84
C PHE A 289 -7.43 -7.33 8.93
N ILE A 290 -8.55 -6.59 8.86
CA ILE A 290 -8.90 -5.55 9.84
C ILE A 290 -10.21 -5.93 10.54
N GLY A 291 -10.15 -6.03 11.88
CA GLY A 291 -11.27 -6.51 12.70
C GLY A 291 -11.31 -8.04 12.79
N VAL A 292 -12.03 -8.50 13.81
CA VAL A 292 -12.11 -9.94 14.12
C VAL A 292 -12.91 -10.69 13.05
N GLU A 293 -14.09 -10.18 12.70
CA GLU A 293 -14.96 -10.77 11.70
C GLU A 293 -14.27 -10.83 10.33
N GLY A 294 -13.69 -9.68 9.90
CA GLY A 294 -13.05 -9.57 8.59
C GLY A 294 -11.85 -10.51 8.45
N MET A 295 -10.98 -10.56 9.47
CA MET A 295 -9.82 -11.45 9.47
C MET A 295 -10.22 -12.92 9.51
N SER A 296 -11.14 -13.29 10.40
CA SER A 296 -11.61 -14.67 10.51
C SER A 296 -12.22 -15.19 9.21
N GLN A 297 -13.06 -14.38 8.56
CA GLN A 297 -13.66 -14.78 7.27
C GLN A 297 -12.60 -14.92 6.19
N SER A 298 -11.65 -14.00 6.10
CA SER A 298 -10.56 -14.07 5.11
C SER A 298 -9.70 -15.32 5.29
N LEU A 299 -9.40 -15.70 6.52
CA LEU A 299 -8.64 -16.93 6.81
C LEU A 299 -9.41 -18.19 6.38
N ARG A 300 -10.74 -18.22 6.57
CA ARG A 300 -11.60 -19.33 6.12
C ARG A 300 -11.66 -19.39 4.58
N ASP A 301 -11.82 -18.26 3.93
CA ASP A 301 -11.87 -18.18 2.46
C ASP A 301 -10.56 -18.70 1.85
N MET A 302 -9.42 -18.37 2.45
CA MET A 302 -8.12 -18.89 2.06
C MET A 302 -7.98 -20.40 2.26
N ALA A 303 -8.39 -20.91 3.42
CA ALA A 303 -8.35 -22.35 3.69
C ALA A 303 -9.26 -23.14 2.72
N THR A 304 -10.43 -22.58 2.41
CA THR A 304 -11.35 -23.17 1.42
C THR A 304 -10.72 -23.24 0.03
N TYR A 305 -9.90 -22.27 -0.36
CA TYR A 305 -9.21 -22.31 -1.64
C TYR A 305 -8.25 -23.50 -1.78
N PHE A 306 -7.51 -23.80 -0.71
CA PHE A 306 -6.54 -24.91 -0.72
C PHE A 306 -7.17 -26.28 -0.55
N ASP A 307 -8.44 -26.36 -0.14
CA ASP A 307 -9.24 -27.59 0.00
C ASP A 307 -8.51 -28.69 0.79
N ASP A 308 -7.86 -28.32 1.89
CA ASP A 308 -7.08 -29.20 2.76
C ASP A 308 -7.68 -29.22 4.16
N GLU A 309 -8.03 -30.42 4.66
CA GLU A 309 -8.70 -30.59 5.96
C GLU A 309 -7.79 -30.19 7.14
N GLU A 310 -6.49 -30.52 7.09
CA GLU A 310 -5.52 -30.16 8.13
C GLU A 310 -5.35 -28.64 8.24
N LEU A 311 -5.22 -27.98 7.08
CA LEU A 311 -5.15 -26.53 7.01
C LEU A 311 -6.42 -25.87 7.53
N THR A 312 -7.60 -26.42 7.17
CA THR A 312 -8.91 -25.92 7.62
C THR A 312 -9.06 -26.06 9.13
N GLN A 313 -8.72 -27.20 9.69
CA GLN A 313 -8.75 -27.43 11.15
C GLN A 313 -7.80 -26.46 11.86
N LYS A 314 -6.57 -26.33 11.36
CA LYS A 314 -5.57 -25.43 11.94
C LYS A 314 -6.00 -23.97 11.89
N THR A 315 -6.67 -23.57 10.80
CA THR A 315 -7.24 -22.23 10.63
C THR A 315 -8.28 -21.95 11.73
N GLU A 316 -9.23 -22.86 11.97
CA GLU A 316 -10.25 -22.67 13.01
C GLU A 316 -9.64 -22.65 14.44
N GLU A 317 -8.64 -23.49 14.71
CA GLU A 317 -7.92 -23.48 15.99
C GLU A 317 -7.26 -22.12 16.26
N VAL A 318 -6.58 -21.57 15.25
CA VAL A 318 -5.90 -20.27 15.36
C VAL A 318 -6.93 -19.14 15.48
N ILE A 319 -8.00 -19.15 14.69
CA ILE A 319 -9.09 -18.18 14.81
C ILE A 319 -9.69 -18.20 16.22
N ALA A 320 -10.06 -19.36 16.73
CA ALA A 320 -10.68 -19.48 18.05
C ALA A 320 -9.76 -18.92 19.15
N ARG A 321 -8.47 -19.22 19.11
CA ARG A 321 -7.49 -18.73 20.07
C ARG A 321 -7.30 -17.22 19.96
N GLU A 322 -7.13 -16.67 18.75
CA GLU A 322 -6.92 -15.23 18.56
C GLU A 322 -8.17 -14.43 18.92
N VAL A 323 -9.36 -14.93 18.59
CA VAL A 323 -10.63 -14.32 19.02
C VAL A 323 -10.74 -14.29 20.53
N ALA A 324 -10.45 -15.43 21.20
CA ALA A 324 -10.49 -15.48 22.67
C ALA A 324 -9.51 -14.49 23.32
N ARG A 325 -8.37 -14.24 22.68
CA ARG A 325 -7.36 -13.27 23.16
C ARG A 325 -7.85 -11.83 23.09
N VAL A 326 -8.58 -11.45 22.03
CA VAL A 326 -8.95 -10.05 21.79
C VAL A 326 -10.38 -9.70 22.22
N GLN A 327 -11.28 -10.68 22.31
CA GLN A 327 -12.69 -10.47 22.62
C GLN A 327 -12.94 -9.73 23.96
N PRO A 328 -12.22 -10.04 25.05
CA PRO A 328 -12.41 -9.31 26.32
C PRO A 328 -12.11 -7.79 26.18
N MET A 329 -11.14 -7.43 25.34
CA MET A 329 -10.81 -6.05 25.07
C MET A 329 -11.91 -5.38 24.23
N ILE A 330 -12.41 -6.07 23.22
CA ILE A 330 -13.52 -5.58 22.38
C ILE A 330 -14.76 -5.33 23.26
N ASP A 331 -15.13 -6.27 24.11
CA ASP A 331 -16.28 -6.17 25.01
C ASP A 331 -16.12 -5.01 26.02
N GLN A 332 -14.91 -4.79 26.51
CA GLN A 332 -14.58 -3.68 27.39
C GLN A 332 -14.81 -2.34 26.68
N TYR A 333 -14.21 -2.17 25.48
CA TYR A 333 -14.27 -0.92 24.75
C TYR A 333 -15.62 -0.69 24.07
N ARG A 334 -16.37 -1.74 23.73
CA ARG A 334 -17.74 -1.61 23.21
C ARG A 334 -18.64 -0.84 24.19
N LYS A 335 -18.53 -1.08 25.49
CA LYS A 335 -19.28 -0.36 26.53
C LYS A 335 -19.05 1.15 26.50
N VAL A 336 -17.85 1.58 26.07
CA VAL A 336 -17.47 2.99 25.98
C VAL A 336 -17.81 3.58 24.61
N CYS A 337 -17.81 2.76 23.57
CA CYS A 337 -17.92 3.17 22.16
C CYS A 337 -19.33 3.05 21.61
N GLU A 338 -20.18 2.20 22.21
CA GLU A 338 -21.55 1.97 21.74
C GLU A 338 -22.34 3.27 21.62
N GLY A 339 -23.03 3.44 20.49
CA GLY A 339 -23.81 4.64 20.17
C GLY A 339 -22.98 5.85 19.74
N LYS A 340 -21.63 5.76 19.74
CA LYS A 340 -20.78 6.80 19.17
C LYS A 340 -20.78 6.74 17.65
N THR A 341 -20.46 7.86 17.04
CA THR A 341 -20.39 8.02 15.58
C THR A 341 -18.97 8.38 15.15
N ALA A 342 -18.49 7.75 14.09
CA ALA A 342 -17.20 8.07 13.49
C ALA A 342 -17.33 8.42 12.00
N PHE A 343 -16.61 9.45 11.58
CA PHE A 343 -16.49 9.81 10.17
C PHE A 343 -15.17 9.25 9.62
N CYS A 344 -15.27 8.30 8.68
CA CYS A 344 -14.10 7.68 8.07
C CYS A 344 -13.64 8.47 6.85
N PHE A 345 -12.48 9.12 6.96
CA PHE A 345 -11.84 9.88 5.88
C PHE A 345 -10.56 9.17 5.44
N VAL A 346 -10.71 8.03 4.80
CA VAL A 346 -9.63 7.09 4.44
C VAL A 346 -9.68 6.72 2.97
N GLY A 347 -8.65 6.02 2.49
CA GLY A 347 -8.59 5.46 1.15
C GLY A 347 -9.70 4.43 0.90
N GLY A 348 -10.10 4.30 -0.37
CA GLY A 348 -11.35 3.65 -0.78
C GLY A 348 -11.67 2.29 -0.16
N SER A 349 -10.81 1.28 -0.34
CA SER A 349 -11.08 -0.08 0.14
C SER A 349 -10.98 -0.20 1.67
N ARG A 350 -9.99 0.43 2.28
CA ARG A 350 -9.82 0.38 3.74
C ARG A 350 -10.99 1.05 4.49
N GLY A 351 -11.74 1.94 3.85
CA GLY A 351 -12.95 2.50 4.42
C GLY A 351 -13.97 1.43 4.83
N HIS A 352 -14.18 0.40 4.01
CA HIS A 352 -15.07 -0.71 4.33
C HIS A 352 -14.50 -1.60 5.44
N HIS A 353 -13.19 -1.88 5.41
CA HIS A 353 -12.54 -2.67 6.44
C HIS A 353 -12.68 -2.01 7.82
N TYR A 354 -12.40 -0.71 7.93
CA TYR A 354 -12.59 0.03 9.18
C TYR A 354 -14.06 0.11 9.61
N GLN A 355 -15.01 0.21 8.68
CA GLN A 355 -16.43 0.19 9.03
C GLN A 355 -16.84 -1.13 9.70
N GLY A 356 -16.30 -2.27 9.23
CA GLY A 356 -16.49 -3.57 9.88
C GLY A 356 -15.98 -3.56 11.32
N MET A 357 -14.73 -3.19 11.51
CA MET A 357 -14.09 -3.12 12.83
C MET A 357 -14.82 -2.14 13.78
N TYR A 358 -15.22 -0.97 13.31
CA TYR A 358 -15.98 -0.04 14.15
C TYR A 358 -17.33 -0.58 14.56
N ARG A 359 -18.00 -1.36 13.69
CA ARG A 359 -19.26 -2.04 14.01
C ARG A 359 -19.08 -3.05 15.15
N GLU A 360 -17.96 -3.78 15.19
CA GLU A 360 -17.61 -4.67 16.30
C GLU A 360 -17.55 -3.93 17.63
N LEU A 361 -17.16 -2.66 17.62
CA LEU A 361 -17.13 -1.76 18.79
C LEU A 361 -18.45 -1.01 19.05
N GLY A 362 -19.52 -1.26 18.28
CA GLY A 362 -20.79 -0.56 18.41
C GLY A 362 -20.77 0.90 17.92
N ILE A 363 -19.77 1.27 17.11
CA ILE A 363 -19.63 2.63 16.55
C ILE A 363 -20.31 2.68 15.18
N GLU A 364 -21.20 3.65 14.99
CA GLU A 364 -21.74 3.98 13.68
C GLU A 364 -20.71 4.76 12.84
N THR A 365 -20.59 4.44 11.56
CA THR A 365 -19.58 5.06 10.71
C THR A 365 -20.13 5.72 9.46
N PHE A 366 -19.48 6.79 9.04
CA PHE A 366 -19.73 7.50 7.79
C PHE A 366 -18.49 7.53 6.93
N THR A 367 -18.68 7.42 5.61
CA THR A 367 -17.60 7.60 4.63
C THR A 367 -17.97 8.67 3.61
N ARG A 368 -16.97 9.39 3.12
CA ARG A 368 -17.18 10.37 2.06
C ARG A 368 -17.34 9.69 0.70
N LYS A 369 -18.38 10.09 -0.07
CA LYS A 369 -18.47 9.77 -1.51
C LYS A 369 -17.43 10.57 -2.29
N ARG A 370 -16.68 9.90 -3.17
CA ARG A 370 -15.95 10.56 -4.27
C ARG A 370 -16.89 10.64 -5.46
N PHE A 371 -17.09 11.85 -6.02
CA PHE A 371 -17.78 11.99 -7.29
C PHE A 371 -16.93 11.45 -8.43
N SER A 372 -17.48 10.55 -9.24
CA SER A 372 -17.00 10.34 -10.59
C SER A 372 -17.57 11.45 -11.47
N SER A 373 -16.73 12.25 -12.10
CA SER A 373 -17.12 12.80 -13.37
C SER A 373 -16.98 11.65 -14.36
N ARG A 374 -18.07 11.17 -14.93
CA ARG A 374 -17.99 10.41 -16.16
C ARG A 374 -17.27 11.31 -17.16
N LEU A 375 -16.05 10.98 -17.48
CA LEU A 375 -15.45 11.41 -18.74
C LEU A 375 -15.88 10.32 -19.73
N THR A 376 -16.89 10.66 -20.52
CA THR A 376 -17.13 10.06 -21.82
C THR A 376 -15.91 10.27 -22.68
#